data_5088d2cc11045c8e94fb6204b0675282
#
_entry.id   5088d2cc11045c8e94fb6204b0675282
#
_cell.length_a   1.000
_cell.length_b   1.000
_cell.length_c   1.000
_cell.angle_alpha   90.00
_cell.angle_beta   90.00
_cell.angle_gamma   90.00
#
_symmetry.space_group_name_H-M   'P 1'
#
loop_
_entity.id
_entity.type
_entity.pdbx_description
1 polymer ?
#
loop_
_entity_poly.entity_id
_entity_poly.type
_entity_poly.pdbx_seq_one_letter_code
_entity_poly.pdbx_strand_id
1 'polypeptide(L)'
;HTWALRRLGVSVRGVLGSSPERGTAGAQAIGVSHAYADLDELLADETVDAVHVTSPNNAHYEQVCAILRAGKHVICEKPLAMTSAQSAEMVEVAKASGRLAAVCYNIRFYPLNQQARGMVAGGEMGDIRFVSGHYHQDWLAKPTDWNWRLESDKGGALRSVGDIGTHWIDLTSFITGMKATEVFAELTTFLPERQKPVGPVETFSSAGGKTEPVAIDTEDAAMIMLRYPNGARGVMSTSQVNSGRKNVLNWDIAGSDASAAWHSETPDHLWIGHRDAPNQILQRDFTLMNAQGTAAASLPPGWQPVIDGDIDGEK
;
A
#
# COMPACT_ATOMS: atom_id res chain seq x y z
N HIS A 1 -10.47 -5.52 -2.07
CA HIS A 1 -11.30 -5.33 -0.86
C HIS A 1 -12.49 -6.29 -0.81
N THR A 2 -13.39 -6.29 -1.79
CA THR A 2 -14.65 -7.06 -1.76
C THR A 2 -14.44 -8.55 -1.57
N TRP A 3 -13.47 -9.13 -2.28
CA TRP A 3 -13.15 -10.54 -2.17
C TRP A 3 -12.63 -10.90 -0.75
N ALA A 4 -11.74 -10.08 -0.19
CA ALA A 4 -11.23 -10.27 1.16
C ALA A 4 -12.35 -10.16 2.21
N LEU A 5 -13.22 -9.16 2.10
CA LEU A 5 -14.36 -8.97 3.00
C LEU A 5 -15.29 -10.19 3.00
N ARG A 6 -15.62 -10.73 1.83
CA ARG A 6 -16.45 -11.93 1.71
C ARG A 6 -15.83 -13.16 2.34
N ARG A 7 -14.51 -13.36 2.17
CA ARG A 7 -13.81 -14.47 2.83
C ARG A 7 -13.84 -14.38 4.35
N LEU A 8 -13.88 -13.17 4.88
CA LEU A 8 -14.04 -12.92 6.31
C LEU A 8 -15.49 -12.98 6.78
N GLY A 9 -16.45 -13.31 5.90
CA GLY A 9 -17.85 -13.35 6.24
C GLY A 9 -18.51 -11.97 6.41
N VAL A 10 -17.83 -10.89 5.95
CA VAL A 10 -18.37 -9.53 6.04
C VAL A 10 -19.41 -9.33 4.94
N SER A 11 -20.55 -8.79 5.31
CA SER A 11 -21.61 -8.41 4.36
C SER A 11 -21.23 -7.14 3.61
N VAL A 12 -21.13 -7.23 2.29
CA VAL A 12 -20.94 -6.06 1.42
C VAL A 12 -22.30 -5.56 0.98
N ARG A 13 -22.70 -4.41 1.51
CA ARG A 13 -24.04 -3.83 1.33
C ARG A 13 -24.26 -3.28 -0.07
N GLY A 14 -23.31 -2.51 -0.58
CA GLY A 14 -23.42 -1.85 -1.88
C GLY A 14 -22.14 -1.22 -2.37
N VAL A 15 -22.22 -0.53 -3.50
CA VAL A 15 -21.12 0.17 -4.17
C VAL A 15 -21.56 1.57 -4.55
N LEU A 16 -20.66 2.54 -4.35
CA LEU A 16 -20.74 3.87 -4.94
C LEU A 16 -19.70 3.97 -6.07
N GLY A 17 -20.14 4.18 -7.29
CA GLY A 17 -19.29 4.40 -8.46
C GLY A 17 -18.99 5.88 -8.69
N SER A 18 -18.09 6.18 -9.63
CA SER A 18 -17.81 7.56 -10.08
C SER A 18 -18.92 8.14 -10.96
N SER A 19 -19.88 7.32 -11.38
CA SER A 19 -21.16 7.69 -11.97
C SER A 19 -22.21 6.61 -11.65
N PRO A 20 -23.52 6.89 -11.77
CA PRO A 20 -24.56 5.90 -11.54
C PRO A 20 -24.40 4.63 -12.39
N GLU A 21 -24.00 4.79 -13.66
CA GLU A 21 -23.77 3.66 -14.57
C GLU A 21 -22.60 2.79 -14.11
N ARG A 22 -21.49 3.41 -13.69
CA ARG A 22 -20.33 2.69 -13.15
C ARG A 22 -20.63 2.05 -11.81
N GLY A 23 -21.43 2.71 -10.97
CA GLY A 23 -21.91 2.14 -9.72
C GLY A 23 -22.71 0.87 -9.95
N THR A 24 -23.67 0.93 -10.88
CA THR A 24 -24.51 -0.22 -11.27
C THR A 24 -23.69 -1.36 -11.86
N ALA A 25 -22.77 -1.05 -12.79
CA ALA A 25 -21.88 -2.06 -13.37
C ALA A 25 -20.94 -2.69 -12.32
N GLY A 26 -20.41 -1.88 -11.41
CA GLY A 26 -19.58 -2.35 -10.29
C GLY A 26 -20.37 -3.26 -9.34
N ALA A 27 -21.57 -2.88 -8.97
CA ALA A 27 -22.43 -3.69 -8.12
C ALA A 27 -22.73 -5.06 -8.76
N GLN A 28 -23.05 -5.08 -10.05
CA GLN A 28 -23.27 -6.32 -10.80
C GLN A 28 -22.00 -7.19 -10.85
N ALA A 29 -20.85 -6.60 -11.15
CA ALA A 29 -19.57 -7.31 -11.26
C ALA A 29 -19.16 -7.99 -9.96
N ILE A 30 -19.42 -7.37 -8.81
CA ILE A 30 -19.12 -7.95 -7.51
C ILE A 30 -20.32 -8.68 -6.88
N GLY A 31 -21.46 -8.76 -7.57
CA GLY A 31 -22.65 -9.50 -7.11
C GLY A 31 -23.27 -8.93 -5.83
N VAL A 32 -23.38 -7.60 -5.71
CA VAL A 32 -24.17 -6.91 -4.68
C VAL A 32 -25.40 -6.27 -5.32
N SER A 33 -26.48 -6.14 -4.55
CA SER A 33 -27.78 -5.71 -5.09
C SER A 33 -27.93 -4.19 -5.13
N HIS A 34 -27.10 -3.43 -4.40
CA HIS A 34 -27.28 -2.00 -4.23
C HIS A 34 -26.13 -1.20 -4.85
N ALA A 35 -26.49 -0.23 -5.68
CA ALA A 35 -25.59 0.80 -6.19
C ALA A 35 -26.11 2.15 -5.68
N TYR A 36 -25.34 2.83 -4.86
CA TYR A 36 -25.68 4.16 -4.34
C TYR A 36 -25.56 5.20 -5.45
N ALA A 37 -26.51 6.13 -5.52
CA ALA A 37 -26.50 7.22 -6.50
C ALA A 37 -25.39 8.25 -6.21
N ASP A 38 -25.18 8.54 -4.92
CA ASP A 38 -24.17 9.49 -4.44
C ASP A 38 -23.71 9.14 -3.03
N LEU A 39 -22.78 9.96 -2.52
CA LEU A 39 -22.22 9.77 -1.19
C LEU A 39 -23.26 10.02 -0.07
N ASP A 40 -24.16 10.97 -0.27
CA ASP A 40 -25.17 11.32 0.73
C ASP A 40 -26.14 10.16 0.95
N GLU A 41 -26.58 9.48 -0.12
CA GLU A 41 -27.39 8.27 -0.01
C GLU A 41 -26.66 7.15 0.76
N LEU A 42 -25.36 6.94 0.45
CA LEU A 42 -24.55 5.95 1.17
C LEU A 42 -24.43 6.31 2.66
N LEU A 43 -24.19 7.57 2.98
CA LEU A 43 -24.04 8.03 4.35
C LEU A 43 -25.33 7.96 5.15
N ALA A 44 -26.48 8.10 4.50
CA ALA A 44 -27.81 7.98 5.10
C ALA A 44 -28.24 6.53 5.37
N ASP A 45 -27.62 5.53 4.74
CA ASP A 45 -27.94 4.12 4.98
C ASP A 45 -27.43 3.67 6.36
N GLU A 46 -28.35 3.56 7.32
CA GLU A 46 -28.05 3.14 8.70
C GLU A 46 -27.53 1.69 8.81
N THR A 47 -27.69 0.89 7.77
CA THR A 47 -27.20 -0.51 7.73
C THR A 47 -25.72 -0.60 7.36
N VAL A 48 -25.07 0.51 7.00
CA VAL A 48 -23.66 0.60 6.67
C VAL A 48 -22.87 1.03 7.91
N ASP A 49 -22.06 0.15 8.47
CA ASP A 49 -21.19 0.42 9.60
C ASP A 49 -19.84 1.02 9.18
N ALA A 50 -19.30 0.54 8.04
CA ALA A 50 -17.97 0.89 7.57
C ALA A 50 -17.93 1.10 6.05
N VAL A 51 -17.10 2.02 5.61
CA VAL A 51 -16.91 2.34 4.19
C VAL A 51 -15.46 2.11 3.80
N HIS A 52 -15.24 1.40 2.69
CA HIS A 52 -13.94 1.29 2.04
C HIS A 52 -13.84 2.33 0.92
N VAL A 53 -12.91 3.27 1.05
CA VAL A 53 -12.63 4.31 0.06
C VAL A 53 -11.52 3.82 -0.85
N THR A 54 -11.86 3.56 -2.12
CA THR A 54 -10.96 3.05 -3.17
C THR A 54 -10.96 3.95 -4.41
N SER A 55 -11.36 5.19 -4.24
CA SER A 55 -11.37 6.23 -5.27
C SER A 55 -9.95 6.72 -5.62
N PRO A 56 -9.75 7.54 -6.65
CA PRO A 56 -8.48 8.22 -6.87
C PRO A 56 -8.07 9.12 -5.69
N ASN A 57 -6.76 9.32 -5.52
CA ASN A 57 -6.16 9.98 -4.36
C ASN A 57 -6.77 11.35 -4.02
N ASN A 58 -7.12 12.13 -5.03
CA ASN A 58 -7.69 13.47 -4.86
C ASN A 58 -9.07 13.47 -4.19
N ALA A 59 -9.79 12.36 -4.19
CA ALA A 59 -11.11 12.25 -3.56
C ALA A 59 -11.06 11.76 -2.10
N HIS A 60 -9.94 11.20 -1.65
CA HIS A 60 -9.82 10.56 -0.33
C HIS A 60 -10.18 11.52 0.81
N TYR A 61 -9.60 12.71 0.80
CA TYR A 61 -9.76 13.68 1.89
C TYR A 61 -11.23 14.04 2.15
N GLU A 62 -11.95 14.43 1.11
CA GLU A 62 -13.36 14.84 1.24
C GLU A 62 -14.25 13.67 1.66
N GLN A 63 -14.07 12.52 0.99
CA GLN A 63 -14.86 11.32 1.27
C GLN A 63 -14.63 10.79 2.69
N VAL A 64 -13.37 10.64 3.12
CA VAL A 64 -13.05 10.14 4.45
C VAL A 64 -13.58 11.06 5.54
N CYS A 65 -13.40 12.38 5.38
CA CYS A 65 -13.94 13.33 6.34
C CYS A 65 -15.48 13.31 6.44
N ALA A 66 -16.18 13.17 5.30
CA ALA A 66 -17.62 13.05 5.27
C ALA A 66 -18.11 11.77 5.95
N ILE A 67 -17.49 10.61 5.64
CA ILE A 67 -17.80 9.30 6.23
C ILE A 67 -17.64 9.34 7.76
N LEU A 68 -16.53 9.87 8.26
CA LEU A 68 -16.26 9.95 9.69
C LEU A 68 -17.25 10.89 10.41
N ARG A 69 -17.57 12.05 9.81
CA ARG A 69 -18.58 12.99 10.34
C ARG A 69 -19.99 12.40 10.35
N ALA A 70 -20.31 11.51 9.40
CA ALA A 70 -21.55 10.75 9.40
C ALA A 70 -21.57 9.60 10.41
N GLY A 71 -20.52 9.43 11.21
CA GLY A 71 -20.46 8.41 12.26
C GLY A 71 -20.18 7.00 11.78
N LYS A 72 -19.59 6.82 10.60
CA LYS A 72 -19.23 5.50 10.05
C LYS A 72 -17.73 5.25 10.18
N HIS A 73 -17.32 3.99 10.29
CA HIS A 73 -15.92 3.57 10.22
C HIS A 73 -15.41 3.69 8.78
N VAL A 74 -14.08 3.88 8.61
CA VAL A 74 -13.49 4.01 7.28
C VAL A 74 -12.17 3.25 7.14
N ILE A 75 -12.00 2.59 6.01
CA ILE A 75 -10.71 2.09 5.51
C ILE A 75 -10.45 2.82 4.19
N CYS A 76 -9.39 3.61 4.14
CA CYS A 76 -9.02 4.39 2.96
C CYS A 76 -7.81 3.76 2.26
N GLU A 77 -7.85 3.69 0.93
CA GLU A 77 -6.67 3.37 0.14
C GLU A 77 -5.53 4.37 0.35
N LYS A 78 -4.35 3.92 0.06
CA LYS A 78 -3.13 4.74 0.11
C LYS A 78 -2.88 5.48 -1.24
N PRO A 79 -2.16 6.58 -1.24
CA PRO A 79 -1.81 7.41 -0.08
C PRO A 79 -3.04 8.03 0.57
N LEU A 80 -2.98 8.31 1.86
CA LEU A 80 -4.14 8.79 2.63
C LEU A 80 -4.77 10.05 2.04
N ALA A 81 -3.95 10.99 1.57
CA ALA A 81 -4.37 12.25 0.97
C ALA A 81 -3.31 12.81 0.02
N MET A 82 -3.64 13.88 -0.68
CA MET A 82 -2.75 14.58 -1.62
C MET A 82 -1.66 15.39 -0.92
N THR A 83 -1.90 15.84 0.33
CA THR A 83 -0.98 16.67 1.11
C THR A 83 -0.91 16.24 2.56
N SER A 84 0.21 16.57 3.23
CA SER A 84 0.37 16.34 4.67
C SER A 84 -0.63 17.14 5.52
N ALA A 85 -1.02 18.32 5.07
CA ALA A 85 -2.04 19.14 5.75
C ALA A 85 -3.41 18.44 5.75
N GLN A 86 -3.84 17.91 4.60
CA GLN A 86 -5.05 17.09 4.51
C GLN A 86 -4.98 15.86 5.41
N SER A 87 -3.86 15.14 5.39
CA SER A 87 -3.66 13.95 6.24
C SER A 87 -3.76 14.31 7.74
N ALA A 88 -3.18 15.43 8.15
CA ALA A 88 -3.26 15.89 9.54
C ALA A 88 -4.69 16.23 9.95
N GLU A 89 -5.46 16.92 9.09
CA GLU A 89 -6.87 17.20 9.36
C GLU A 89 -7.71 15.92 9.43
N MET A 90 -7.49 14.97 8.54
CA MET A 90 -8.19 13.67 8.57
C MET A 90 -7.96 12.93 9.90
N VAL A 91 -6.75 13.01 10.46
CA VAL A 91 -6.45 12.45 11.80
C VAL A 91 -7.26 13.12 12.88
N GLU A 92 -7.40 14.46 12.85
CA GLU A 92 -8.20 15.19 13.85
C GLU A 92 -9.71 14.87 13.70
N VAL A 93 -10.21 14.78 12.47
CA VAL A 93 -11.60 14.36 12.21
C VAL A 93 -11.84 12.94 12.72
N ALA A 94 -10.90 12.02 12.50
CA ALA A 94 -11.01 10.64 12.99
C ALA A 94 -11.07 10.61 14.52
N LYS A 95 -10.20 11.34 15.22
CA LYS A 95 -10.21 11.45 16.68
C LYS A 95 -11.54 12.03 17.19
N ALA A 96 -12.02 13.10 16.58
CA ALA A 96 -13.25 13.77 16.98
C ALA A 96 -14.50 12.89 16.75
N SER A 97 -14.51 12.07 15.71
CA SER A 97 -15.63 11.17 15.40
C SER A 97 -15.75 9.97 16.36
N GLY A 98 -14.67 9.58 17.02
CA GLY A 98 -14.60 8.36 17.81
C GLY A 98 -14.76 7.07 17.00
N ARG A 99 -14.62 7.15 15.66
CA ARG A 99 -14.75 5.99 14.75
C ARG A 99 -13.38 5.43 14.40
N LEU A 100 -13.35 4.16 14.02
CA LEU A 100 -12.14 3.53 13.50
C LEU A 100 -11.85 4.07 12.10
N ALA A 101 -10.63 4.51 11.91
CA ALA A 101 -10.10 4.95 10.62
C ALA A 101 -8.77 4.24 10.37
N ALA A 102 -8.62 3.65 9.19
CA ALA A 102 -7.40 2.95 8.80
C ALA A 102 -6.99 3.30 7.37
N VAL A 103 -5.68 3.25 7.12
CA VAL A 103 -5.10 3.37 5.77
C VAL A 103 -4.64 1.99 5.32
N CYS A 104 -4.91 1.65 4.07
CA CYS A 104 -4.67 0.32 3.51
C CYS A 104 -3.18 0.11 3.15
N TYR A 105 -2.30 0.08 4.14
CA TYR A 105 -0.93 -0.37 4.00
C TYR A 105 -0.84 -1.87 4.30
N ASN A 106 -1.37 -2.67 3.40
CA ASN A 106 -1.59 -4.11 3.53
C ASN A 106 -0.29 -4.92 3.70
N ILE A 107 0.83 -4.47 3.14
CA ILE A 107 2.13 -5.17 3.22
C ILE A 107 2.63 -5.35 4.66
N ARG A 108 2.19 -4.51 5.61
CA ARG A 108 2.45 -4.72 7.04
C ARG A 108 1.95 -6.07 7.56
N PHE A 109 0.90 -6.62 6.95
CA PHE A 109 0.20 -7.79 7.45
C PHE A 109 0.74 -9.11 6.90
N TYR A 110 1.79 -9.10 6.09
CA TYR A 110 2.52 -10.32 5.80
C TYR A 110 3.11 -10.89 7.12
N PRO A 111 2.89 -12.17 7.43
CA PRO A 111 3.29 -12.74 8.72
C PRO A 111 4.76 -12.55 9.06
N LEU A 112 5.66 -12.64 8.08
CA LEU A 112 7.09 -12.47 8.32
C LEU A 112 7.51 -11.00 8.49
N ASN A 113 6.73 -10.04 8.00
CA ASN A 113 6.92 -8.63 8.33
C ASN A 113 6.51 -8.34 9.79
N GLN A 114 5.43 -8.98 10.26
CA GLN A 114 5.04 -8.94 11.68
C GLN A 114 6.07 -9.67 12.57
N GLN A 115 6.61 -10.80 12.11
CA GLN A 115 7.71 -11.50 12.75
C GLN A 115 8.93 -10.58 12.95
N ALA A 116 9.36 -9.90 11.88
CA ALA A 116 10.49 -8.97 11.93
C ALA A 116 10.22 -7.82 12.91
N ARG A 117 9.00 -7.27 12.94
CA ARG A 117 8.59 -6.27 13.91
C ARG A 117 8.72 -6.81 15.35
N GLY A 118 8.28 -8.05 15.59
CA GLY A 118 8.41 -8.69 16.89
C GLY A 118 9.86 -8.86 17.33
N MET A 119 10.75 -9.23 16.40
CA MET A 119 12.18 -9.35 16.66
C MET A 119 12.80 -7.99 17.04
N VAL A 120 12.46 -6.91 16.36
CA VAL A 120 12.92 -5.56 16.71
C VAL A 120 12.37 -5.14 18.07
N ALA A 121 11.07 -5.29 18.31
CA ALA A 121 10.43 -4.91 19.55
C ALA A 121 10.92 -5.75 20.76
N GLY A 122 11.29 -7.01 20.53
CA GLY A 122 11.88 -7.91 21.51
C GLY A 122 13.38 -7.68 21.78
N GLY A 123 14.01 -6.79 21.02
CA GLY A 123 15.44 -6.48 21.16
C GLY A 123 16.38 -7.50 20.52
N GLU A 124 15.88 -8.49 19.79
CA GLU A 124 16.69 -9.55 19.17
C GLU A 124 17.69 -9.02 18.13
N MET A 125 17.40 -7.87 17.55
CA MET A 125 18.26 -7.22 16.56
C MET A 125 19.23 -6.20 17.17
N GLY A 126 19.06 -5.86 18.45
CA GLY A 126 19.82 -4.80 19.10
C GLY A 126 19.48 -3.41 18.52
N ASP A 127 20.45 -2.50 18.53
CA ASP A 127 20.29 -1.15 17.99
C ASP A 127 20.25 -1.17 16.46
N ILE A 128 19.16 -0.72 15.86
CA ILE A 128 19.06 -0.61 14.40
C ILE A 128 20.03 0.44 13.89
N ARG A 129 20.86 0.07 12.90
CA ARG A 129 21.93 0.89 12.30
C ARG A 129 21.66 1.28 10.86
N PHE A 130 21.14 0.35 10.06
CA PHE A 130 20.94 0.57 8.63
C PHE A 130 19.64 -0.10 8.13
N VAL A 131 18.94 0.59 7.23
CA VAL A 131 17.73 0.11 6.58
C VAL A 131 17.88 0.33 5.08
N SER A 132 17.78 -0.71 4.27
CA SER A 132 17.89 -0.59 2.82
C SER A 132 16.85 -1.41 2.09
N GLY A 133 16.60 -1.07 0.80
CA GLY A 133 15.72 -1.85 -0.04
C GLY A 133 15.17 -1.08 -1.24
N HIS A 134 14.16 -1.67 -1.83
CA HIS A 134 13.50 -1.05 -2.99
C HIS A 134 12.05 -1.51 -3.15
N TYR A 135 11.29 -0.73 -3.93
CA TYR A 135 10.02 -1.16 -4.51
C TYR A 135 10.03 -0.87 -6.01
N HIS A 136 10.04 -1.91 -6.82
CA HIS A 136 10.15 -1.81 -8.28
C HIS A 136 9.00 -2.53 -8.98
N GLN A 137 8.50 -1.89 -10.05
CA GLN A 137 7.46 -2.40 -10.92
C GLN A 137 7.79 -2.08 -12.40
N ASP A 138 7.10 -2.68 -13.36
CA ASP A 138 7.32 -2.45 -14.80
C ASP A 138 6.06 -2.04 -15.57
N TRP A 139 4.94 -1.86 -14.92
CA TRP A 139 3.66 -1.64 -15.57
C TRP A 139 3.51 -0.28 -16.28
N LEU A 140 4.47 0.64 -16.05
CA LEU A 140 4.60 1.91 -16.77
C LEU A 140 5.91 2.01 -17.58
N ALA A 141 6.52 0.88 -17.97
CA ALA A 141 7.81 0.85 -18.63
C ALA A 141 7.78 1.35 -20.08
N LYS A 142 6.61 1.36 -20.73
CA LYS A 142 6.47 1.77 -22.14
C LYS A 142 5.83 3.15 -22.25
N PRO A 143 6.17 3.94 -23.26
CA PRO A 143 5.50 5.22 -23.54
C PRO A 143 3.99 5.11 -23.75
N THR A 144 3.51 3.92 -24.14
CA THR A 144 2.09 3.63 -24.36
C THR A 144 1.34 3.17 -23.11
N ASP A 145 2.04 2.89 -22.01
CA ASP A 145 1.41 2.53 -20.75
C ASP A 145 0.78 3.79 -20.15
N TRP A 146 -0.52 3.70 -19.83
CA TRP A 146 -1.27 4.83 -19.31
C TRP A 146 -2.09 4.45 -18.08
N ASN A 147 -2.11 5.35 -17.11
CA ASN A 147 -2.97 5.24 -15.93
C ASN A 147 -3.25 6.64 -15.37
N TRP A 148 -4.35 6.81 -14.65
CA TRP A 148 -4.73 8.08 -14.02
C TRP A 148 -3.68 8.62 -13.04
N ARG A 149 -2.82 7.76 -12.48
CA ARG A 149 -1.71 8.15 -11.60
C ARG A 149 -0.63 8.99 -12.29
N LEU A 150 -0.60 8.97 -13.62
CA LEU A 150 0.26 9.86 -14.41
C LEU A 150 -0.23 11.31 -14.42
N GLU A 151 -1.48 11.54 -14.06
CA GLU A 151 -2.11 12.85 -14.00
C GLU A 151 -1.94 13.41 -12.59
N SER A 152 -1.07 14.42 -12.40
CA SER A 152 -0.71 14.97 -11.09
C SER A 152 -1.89 15.58 -10.33
N ASP A 153 -2.92 16.04 -11.03
CA ASP A 153 -4.18 16.52 -10.45
C ASP A 153 -5.02 15.42 -9.77
N LYS A 154 -4.80 14.14 -10.14
CA LYS A 154 -5.48 12.98 -9.57
C LYS A 154 -4.59 12.15 -8.65
N GLY A 155 -3.36 11.91 -9.08
CA GLY A 155 -2.38 11.06 -8.39
C GLY A 155 -1.57 11.77 -7.32
N GLY A 156 -1.36 13.08 -7.47
CA GLY A 156 -0.48 13.89 -6.64
C GLY A 156 0.82 14.27 -7.34
N ALA A 157 1.59 15.12 -6.70
CA ALA A 157 2.86 15.62 -7.22
C ALA A 157 3.95 14.53 -7.33
N LEU A 158 3.82 13.44 -6.56
CA LEU A 158 4.73 12.30 -6.58
C LEU A 158 3.97 11.06 -7.08
N ARG A 159 4.54 10.37 -8.05
CA ARG A 159 3.92 9.17 -8.63
C ARG A 159 4.54 7.88 -8.09
N SER A 160 5.76 7.56 -8.49
CA SER A 160 6.46 6.35 -8.04
C SER A 160 6.65 6.34 -6.52
N VAL A 161 7.05 7.46 -5.94
CA VAL A 161 7.18 7.60 -4.49
C VAL A 161 5.81 7.56 -3.80
N GLY A 162 4.83 8.29 -4.33
CA GLY A 162 3.48 8.36 -3.76
C GLY A 162 2.73 7.03 -3.84
N ASP A 163 2.84 6.32 -4.96
CA ASP A 163 2.12 5.07 -5.21
C ASP A 163 2.78 3.87 -4.51
N ILE A 164 4.08 3.68 -4.71
CA ILE A 164 4.78 2.49 -4.20
C ILE A 164 5.85 2.80 -3.15
N GLY A 165 6.55 3.92 -3.23
CA GLY A 165 7.56 4.30 -2.23
C GLY A 165 6.99 4.43 -0.82
N THR A 166 5.76 4.92 -0.68
CA THR A 166 5.06 5.04 0.60
C THR A 166 4.88 3.70 1.29
N HIS A 167 4.65 2.60 0.57
CA HIS A 167 4.58 1.26 1.14
C HIS A 167 5.89 0.84 1.81
N TRP A 168 7.03 1.11 1.15
CA TRP A 168 8.32 0.77 1.72
C TRP A 168 8.65 1.60 2.96
N ILE A 169 8.40 2.91 2.90
CA ILE A 169 8.62 3.83 4.02
C ILE A 169 7.72 3.45 5.21
N ASP A 170 6.46 3.15 4.93
CA ASP A 170 5.49 2.72 5.92
C ASP A 170 5.90 1.40 6.58
N LEU A 171 6.24 0.39 5.77
CA LEU A 171 6.61 -0.93 6.24
C LEU A 171 7.86 -0.90 7.11
N THR A 172 8.92 -0.23 6.65
CA THR A 172 10.18 -0.16 7.41
C THR A 172 10.03 0.67 8.68
N SER A 173 9.23 1.73 8.65
CA SER A 173 8.87 2.48 9.87
C SER A 173 8.05 1.64 10.84
N PHE A 174 7.14 0.82 10.34
CA PHE A 174 6.34 -0.10 11.13
C PHE A 174 7.18 -1.20 11.79
N ILE A 175 8.11 -1.80 11.05
CA ILE A 175 8.99 -2.86 11.57
C ILE A 175 9.94 -2.30 12.63
N THR A 176 10.61 -1.19 12.32
CA THR A 176 11.66 -0.62 13.17
C THR A 176 11.13 0.26 14.31
N GLY A 177 9.89 0.75 14.21
CA GLY A 177 9.36 1.78 15.11
C GLY A 177 9.97 3.17 14.89
N MET A 178 10.86 3.35 13.92
CA MET A 178 11.57 4.59 13.65
C MET A 178 10.87 5.41 12.57
N LYS A 179 10.87 6.74 12.76
CA LYS A 179 10.45 7.70 11.72
C LYS A 179 11.64 8.51 11.24
N ALA A 180 11.79 8.65 9.94
CA ALA A 180 12.84 9.49 9.36
C ALA A 180 12.67 10.95 9.78
N THR A 181 13.78 11.62 10.08
CA THR A 181 13.85 13.04 10.45
C THR A 181 14.38 13.92 9.34
N GLU A 182 15.17 13.35 8.45
CA GLU A 182 15.71 14.05 7.30
C GLU A 182 15.65 13.12 6.08
N VAL A 183 15.47 13.74 4.90
CA VAL A 183 15.45 13.05 3.61
C VAL A 183 16.29 13.82 2.60
N PHE A 184 17.04 13.07 1.79
CA PHE A 184 17.58 13.51 0.52
C PHE A 184 17.04 12.60 -0.58
N ALA A 185 16.54 13.16 -1.68
CA ALA A 185 15.97 12.38 -2.76
C ALA A 185 16.35 12.97 -4.12
N GLU A 186 16.61 12.07 -5.07
CA GLU A 186 16.69 12.36 -6.49
C GLU A 186 15.49 11.71 -7.19
N LEU A 187 14.72 12.51 -7.91
CA LEU A 187 13.54 12.12 -8.65
C LEU A 187 13.83 12.19 -10.14
N THR A 188 13.47 11.17 -10.90
CA THR A 188 13.78 11.10 -12.33
C THR A 188 12.55 10.72 -13.15
N THR A 189 12.28 11.51 -14.20
CA THR A 189 11.27 11.24 -15.23
C THR A 189 11.99 10.79 -16.50
N PHE A 190 12.04 9.48 -16.74
CA PHE A 190 12.68 8.90 -17.94
C PHE A 190 11.81 9.03 -19.20
N LEU A 191 10.47 9.07 -19.01
CA LEU A 191 9.48 9.18 -20.07
C LEU A 191 8.68 10.48 -19.92
N PRO A 192 9.27 11.63 -20.33
CA PRO A 192 8.66 12.95 -20.16
C PRO A 192 7.45 13.19 -21.07
N GLU A 193 7.20 12.29 -22.02
CA GLU A 193 6.01 12.27 -22.85
C GLU A 193 5.47 10.84 -22.95
N ARG A 194 4.15 10.69 -22.84
CA ARG A 194 3.47 9.40 -22.99
C ARG A 194 2.28 9.51 -23.90
N GLN A 195 1.84 8.38 -24.45
CA GLN A 195 0.71 8.25 -25.36
C GLN A 195 -0.56 7.96 -24.55
N LYS A 196 -1.37 9.00 -24.31
CA LYS A 196 -2.67 8.87 -23.62
C LYS A 196 -3.70 8.29 -24.58
N PRO A 197 -4.40 7.20 -24.22
CA PRO A 197 -5.52 6.70 -25.00
C PRO A 197 -6.65 7.72 -25.08
N VAL A 198 -7.25 7.85 -26.27
CA VAL A 198 -8.45 8.67 -26.46
C VAL A 198 -9.68 7.84 -26.11
N GLY A 199 -10.35 8.18 -25.00
CA GLY A 199 -11.54 7.49 -24.49
C GLY A 199 -11.33 6.85 -23.10
N PRO A 200 -12.31 6.06 -22.64
CA PRO A 200 -12.23 5.41 -21.33
C PRO A 200 -11.05 4.42 -21.26
N VAL A 201 -10.25 4.51 -20.22
CA VAL A 201 -9.11 3.61 -19.97
C VAL A 201 -9.40 2.81 -18.70
N GLU A 202 -9.29 1.48 -18.79
CA GLU A 202 -9.26 0.62 -17.63
C GLU A 202 -7.84 0.56 -17.05
N THR A 203 -7.74 0.53 -15.74
CA THR A 203 -6.47 0.36 -15.04
C THR A 203 -5.84 -0.98 -15.46
N PHE A 204 -4.56 -0.98 -15.83
CA PHE A 204 -3.80 -2.14 -16.31
C PHE A 204 -4.23 -2.73 -17.66
N SER A 205 -5.04 -2.03 -18.45
CA SER A 205 -5.32 -2.45 -19.83
C SER A 205 -4.26 -1.91 -20.79
N SER A 206 -3.86 -2.72 -21.78
CA SER A 206 -3.05 -2.23 -22.91
C SER A 206 -3.94 -1.42 -23.84
N ALA A 207 -3.59 -0.15 -24.07
CA ALA A 207 -4.33 0.72 -24.95
C ALA A 207 -4.23 0.24 -26.42
N GLY A 208 -5.34 -0.28 -26.94
CA GLY A 208 -5.57 -0.41 -28.38
C GLY A 208 -6.40 0.77 -28.86
N GLY A 209 -5.94 1.53 -29.85
CA GLY A 209 -6.72 2.63 -30.42
C GLY A 209 -5.92 3.90 -30.68
N LYS A 210 -6.63 5.02 -30.89
CA LYS A 210 -6.01 6.34 -31.06
C LYS A 210 -5.44 6.83 -29.73
N THR A 211 -4.24 7.38 -29.79
CA THR A 211 -3.56 8.01 -28.65
C THR A 211 -3.22 9.46 -28.98
N GLU A 212 -2.99 10.26 -27.96
CA GLU A 212 -2.46 11.61 -28.04
C GLU A 212 -1.22 11.75 -27.14
N PRO A 213 -0.19 12.50 -27.56
CA PRO A 213 0.97 12.74 -26.71
C PRO A 213 0.60 13.67 -25.56
N VAL A 214 1.04 13.30 -24.34
CA VAL A 214 0.84 14.10 -23.11
C VAL A 214 2.17 14.21 -22.38
N ALA A 215 2.52 15.45 -21.99
CA ALA A 215 3.68 15.69 -21.15
C ALA A 215 3.45 15.17 -19.73
N ILE A 216 4.48 14.57 -19.14
CA ILE A 216 4.47 13.98 -17.80
C ILE A 216 5.38 14.80 -16.90
N ASP A 217 4.85 15.23 -15.76
CA ASP A 217 5.53 16.04 -14.74
C ASP A 217 5.84 15.26 -13.45
N THR A 218 5.42 13.99 -13.39
CA THR A 218 5.67 13.12 -12.25
C THR A 218 6.81 12.14 -12.50
N GLU A 219 7.51 11.71 -11.44
CA GLU A 219 8.70 10.88 -11.55
C GLU A 219 8.39 9.41 -11.85
N ASP A 220 9.20 8.78 -12.71
CA ASP A 220 9.19 7.34 -13.00
C ASP A 220 9.94 6.54 -11.93
N ALA A 221 10.96 7.16 -11.32
CA ALA A 221 11.81 6.54 -10.32
C ALA A 221 12.36 7.58 -9.34
N ALA A 222 12.75 7.10 -8.15
CA ALA A 222 13.43 7.89 -7.15
C ALA A 222 14.51 7.09 -6.42
N MET A 223 15.59 7.77 -6.02
CA MET A 223 16.59 7.31 -5.07
C MET A 223 16.48 8.17 -3.81
N ILE A 224 16.29 7.54 -2.65
CA ILE A 224 15.97 8.23 -1.40
C ILE A 224 16.92 7.79 -0.30
N MET A 225 17.53 8.75 0.38
CA MET A 225 18.33 8.56 1.57
C MET A 225 17.62 9.15 2.78
N LEU A 226 17.66 8.42 3.90
CA LEU A 226 16.93 8.75 5.13
C LEU A 226 17.89 8.83 6.32
N ARG A 227 17.61 9.76 7.25
CA ARG A 227 18.22 9.77 8.58
C ARG A 227 17.19 9.55 9.65
N TYR A 228 17.58 8.84 10.69
CA TYR A 228 16.73 8.51 11.83
C TYR A 228 17.28 9.12 13.14
N PRO A 229 16.42 9.35 14.15
CA PRO A 229 16.82 10.05 15.38
C PRO A 229 17.94 9.35 16.17
N ASN A 230 17.97 8.01 16.12
CA ASN A 230 19.00 7.19 16.81
C ASN A 230 20.35 7.14 16.08
N GLY A 231 20.52 7.91 15.00
CA GLY A 231 21.73 7.89 14.18
C GLY A 231 21.75 6.85 13.05
N ALA A 232 20.73 5.99 12.95
CA ALA A 232 20.61 5.04 11.83
C ALA A 232 20.49 5.77 10.48
N ARG A 233 20.80 5.05 9.40
CA ARG A 233 20.69 5.52 8.02
C ARG A 233 19.77 4.61 7.24
N GLY A 234 19.02 5.19 6.28
CA GLY A 234 18.23 4.44 5.33
C GLY A 234 18.55 4.81 3.90
N VAL A 235 18.38 3.86 3.00
CA VAL A 235 18.44 4.06 1.56
C VAL A 235 17.42 3.19 0.86
N MET A 236 16.65 3.79 -0.04
CA MET A 236 15.72 3.04 -0.86
C MET A 236 15.69 3.57 -2.29
N SER A 237 15.26 2.73 -3.22
CA SER A 237 14.86 3.17 -4.55
C SER A 237 13.45 2.71 -4.87
N THR A 238 12.74 3.50 -5.67
CA THR A 238 11.44 3.16 -6.21
C THR A 238 11.44 3.39 -7.70
N SER A 239 10.75 2.53 -8.47
CA SER A 239 10.64 2.68 -9.91
C SER A 239 9.43 1.92 -10.45
N GLN A 240 8.73 2.52 -11.41
CA GLN A 240 7.62 1.88 -12.14
C GLN A 240 7.99 1.54 -13.59
N VAL A 241 9.28 1.63 -13.92
CA VAL A 241 9.81 1.38 -15.28
C VAL A 241 10.89 0.31 -15.33
N ASN A 242 10.97 -0.54 -14.31
CA ASN A 242 11.96 -1.62 -14.22
C ASN A 242 11.46 -2.89 -14.92
N SER A 243 11.69 -3.00 -16.21
CA SER A 243 11.25 -4.12 -17.04
C SER A 243 11.55 -5.49 -16.41
N GLY A 244 10.54 -6.32 -16.25
CA GLY A 244 10.61 -7.64 -15.65
C GLY A 244 10.35 -7.68 -14.14
N ARG A 245 10.35 -6.54 -13.45
CA ARG A 245 9.97 -6.44 -12.04
C ARG A 245 8.47 -6.16 -11.95
N LYS A 246 7.67 -7.22 -11.70
CA LYS A 246 6.21 -7.08 -11.73
C LYS A 246 5.67 -6.35 -10.52
N ASN A 247 6.09 -6.76 -9.31
CA ASN A 247 5.67 -6.14 -8.05
C ASN A 247 6.66 -6.49 -6.94
N VAL A 248 7.85 -5.91 -6.97
CA VAL A 248 9.00 -6.35 -6.15
C VAL A 248 9.31 -5.34 -5.06
N LEU A 249 8.88 -5.64 -3.84
CA LEU A 249 9.31 -4.94 -2.64
C LEU A 249 10.27 -5.81 -1.85
N ASN A 250 11.39 -5.25 -1.43
CA ASN A 250 12.28 -5.88 -0.46
C ASN A 250 12.76 -4.88 0.58
N TRP A 251 13.21 -5.40 1.70
CA TRP A 251 13.93 -4.64 2.71
C TRP A 251 15.00 -5.50 3.37
N ASP A 252 16.06 -4.82 3.82
CA ASP A 252 17.13 -5.34 4.64
C ASP A 252 17.33 -4.37 5.81
N ILE A 253 17.28 -4.89 7.04
CA ILE A 253 17.40 -4.13 8.29
C ILE A 253 18.56 -4.72 9.08
N ALA A 254 19.62 -3.93 9.30
CA ALA A 254 20.78 -4.31 10.06
C ALA A 254 20.76 -3.69 11.46
N GLY A 255 20.78 -4.54 12.46
CA GLY A 255 20.97 -4.17 13.87
C GLY A 255 22.39 -4.40 14.36
N SER A 256 22.64 -4.13 15.65
CA SER A 256 23.93 -4.40 16.29
C SER A 256 24.19 -5.88 16.51
N ASP A 257 23.13 -6.67 16.74
CA ASP A 257 23.21 -8.06 17.20
C ASP A 257 22.78 -9.04 16.13
N ALA A 258 21.80 -8.67 15.30
CA ALA A 258 21.35 -9.44 14.16
C ALA A 258 20.86 -8.54 13.00
N SER A 259 20.71 -9.12 11.83
CA SER A 259 20.10 -8.48 10.66
C SER A 259 18.92 -9.34 10.18
N ALA A 260 17.96 -8.72 9.51
CA ALA A 260 16.87 -9.44 8.86
C ALA A 260 16.59 -8.86 7.47
N ALA A 261 16.21 -9.73 6.53
CA ALA A 261 15.83 -9.33 5.17
C ALA A 261 14.64 -10.13 4.67
N TRP A 262 13.75 -9.45 3.94
CA TRP A 262 12.55 -10.05 3.38
C TRP A 262 12.33 -9.57 1.92
N HIS A 263 11.64 -10.39 1.13
CA HIS A 263 11.41 -10.15 -0.28
C HIS A 263 9.99 -10.59 -0.68
N SER A 264 9.23 -9.71 -1.33
CA SER A 264 7.84 -9.99 -1.69
C SER A 264 7.63 -11.14 -2.67
N GLU A 265 8.63 -11.46 -3.51
CA GLU A 265 8.54 -12.62 -4.43
C GLU A 265 8.82 -13.96 -3.74
N THR A 266 9.32 -13.95 -2.51
CA THR A 266 9.49 -15.12 -1.64
C THR A 266 8.95 -14.81 -0.24
N PRO A 267 7.65 -14.46 -0.12
CA PRO A 267 7.09 -13.85 1.09
C PRO A 267 7.11 -14.77 2.30
N ASP A 268 7.26 -16.07 2.08
CA ASP A 268 7.30 -17.10 3.12
C ASP A 268 8.69 -17.35 3.72
N HIS A 269 9.69 -16.54 3.33
CA HIS A 269 11.06 -16.65 3.82
C HIS A 269 11.52 -15.33 4.44
N LEU A 270 12.05 -15.41 5.68
CA LEU A 270 12.77 -14.32 6.33
C LEU A 270 14.21 -14.77 6.56
N TRP A 271 15.16 -14.09 5.92
CA TRP A 271 16.57 -14.31 6.22
C TRP A 271 16.93 -13.59 7.53
N ILE A 272 17.65 -14.27 8.41
CA ILE A 272 18.14 -13.75 9.68
C ILE A 272 19.64 -13.95 9.70
N GLY A 273 20.39 -12.86 9.81
CA GLY A 273 21.85 -12.82 9.77
C GLY A 273 22.46 -12.70 11.15
N HIS A 274 23.43 -13.53 11.42
CA HIS A 274 24.23 -13.51 12.66
C HIS A 274 25.72 -13.35 12.32
N ARG A 275 26.48 -12.68 13.24
CA ARG A 275 27.92 -12.57 13.06
C ARG A 275 28.65 -13.83 13.52
N ASP A 276 28.30 -14.35 14.66
CA ASP A 276 29.05 -15.39 15.35
C ASP A 276 28.29 -16.74 15.39
N ALA A 277 27.26 -16.88 14.56
CA ALA A 277 26.46 -18.07 14.35
C ALA A 277 26.07 -18.21 12.88
N PRO A 278 25.64 -19.40 12.41
CA PRO A 278 25.12 -19.57 11.07
C PRO A 278 23.89 -18.68 10.83
N ASN A 279 23.82 -18.09 9.62
CA ASN A 279 22.61 -17.42 9.18
C ASN A 279 21.46 -18.40 9.06
N GLN A 280 20.25 -17.92 9.24
CA GLN A 280 19.02 -18.72 9.22
C GLN A 280 18.09 -18.22 8.13
N ILE A 281 17.23 -19.11 7.63
CA ILE A 281 16.03 -18.76 6.89
C ILE A 281 14.86 -19.28 7.69
N LEU A 282 14.12 -18.35 8.31
CA LEU A 282 12.85 -18.68 8.92
C LEU A 282 11.81 -18.83 7.81
N GLN A 283 11.37 -20.05 7.58
CA GLN A 283 10.22 -20.31 6.72
C GLN A 283 8.95 -19.99 7.52
N ARG A 284 7.97 -19.39 6.86
CA ARG A 284 6.70 -19.08 7.49
C ARG A 284 6.04 -20.36 8.04
N ASP A 285 5.99 -20.44 9.34
CA ASP A 285 5.32 -21.49 10.10
C ASP A 285 4.85 -20.88 11.42
N PHE A 286 3.53 -20.86 11.64
CA PHE A 286 2.95 -20.22 12.82
C PHE A 286 3.38 -20.85 14.14
N THR A 287 3.93 -22.08 14.13
CA THR A 287 4.50 -22.73 15.32
C THR A 287 5.91 -22.26 15.63
N LEU A 288 6.60 -21.66 14.66
CA LEU A 288 7.99 -21.20 14.75
C LEU A 288 8.12 -19.67 14.81
N MET A 289 7.06 -18.95 14.43
CA MET A 289 7.03 -17.49 14.49
C MET A 289 6.79 -16.99 15.92
N ASN A 290 7.19 -15.75 16.19
CA ASN A 290 6.84 -15.06 17.43
C ASN A 290 5.33 -14.72 17.47
N ALA A 291 4.86 -14.23 18.63
CA ALA A 291 3.43 -13.95 18.85
C ALA A 291 2.84 -12.96 17.81
N GLN A 292 3.63 -11.99 17.34
CA GLN A 292 3.15 -11.01 16.34
C GLN A 292 3.01 -11.64 14.98
N GLY A 293 3.99 -12.41 14.50
CA GLY A 293 3.92 -13.16 13.26
C GLY A 293 2.77 -14.18 13.26
N THR A 294 2.62 -14.91 14.36
CA THR A 294 1.53 -15.88 14.51
C THR A 294 0.15 -15.22 14.50
N ALA A 295 0.01 -14.05 15.14
CA ALA A 295 -1.27 -13.32 15.16
C ALA A 295 -1.69 -12.82 13.77
N ALA A 296 -0.73 -12.50 12.89
CA ALA A 296 -1.01 -12.12 11.51
C ALA A 296 -1.42 -13.32 10.63
N ALA A 297 -0.96 -14.52 10.99
CA ALA A 297 -1.33 -15.77 10.33
C ALA A 297 -2.63 -16.34 10.96
N SER A 298 -3.74 -15.67 10.76
CA SER A 298 -5.01 -15.94 11.44
C SER A 298 -5.75 -17.21 11.01
N LEU A 299 -5.14 -18.08 10.19
CA LEU A 299 -5.79 -19.25 9.64
C LEU A 299 -5.14 -20.56 10.07
N PRO A 300 -5.90 -21.67 10.08
CA PRO A 300 -5.37 -22.99 10.42
C PRO A 300 -4.16 -23.38 9.57
N PRO A 301 -3.25 -24.23 10.10
CA PRO A 301 -2.12 -24.75 9.33
C PRO A 301 -2.56 -25.36 7.99
N GLY A 302 -1.80 -25.08 6.94
CA GLY A 302 -2.09 -25.57 5.58
C GLY A 302 -3.04 -24.68 4.76
N TRP A 303 -3.70 -23.71 5.38
CA TRP A 303 -4.56 -22.75 4.68
C TRP A 303 -3.88 -21.40 4.46
N GLN A 304 -2.91 -21.02 5.29
CA GLN A 304 -2.16 -19.77 5.19
C GLN A 304 -1.52 -19.51 3.82
N PRO A 305 -0.82 -20.48 3.19
CA PRO A 305 -0.16 -20.22 1.91
C PRO A 305 -1.08 -19.70 0.81
N VAL A 306 -2.35 -20.12 0.86
CA VAL A 306 -3.36 -19.75 -0.15
C VAL A 306 -3.92 -18.35 0.09
N ILE A 307 -3.85 -17.84 1.31
CA ILE A 307 -4.53 -16.58 1.69
C ILE A 307 -3.55 -15.44 1.84
N ASP A 308 -2.40 -15.67 2.45
CA ASP A 308 -1.42 -14.61 2.71
C ASP A 308 -0.66 -14.19 1.43
N GLY A 309 -0.57 -15.07 0.42
CA GLY A 309 0.01 -14.73 -0.88
C GLY A 309 -0.94 -13.98 -1.82
N ASP A 310 -2.24 -14.02 -1.56
CA ASP A 310 -3.29 -13.49 -2.44
C ASP A 310 -4.02 -12.27 -1.86
N ILE A 311 -3.60 -11.73 -0.71
CA ILE A 311 -4.23 -10.53 -0.13
C ILE A 311 -4.06 -9.32 -1.04
N ASP A 312 -3.03 -9.28 -1.84
CA ASP A 312 -2.79 -8.21 -2.80
C ASP A 312 -3.67 -8.28 -4.06
N GLY A 313 -4.37 -9.39 -4.31
CA GLY A 313 -5.36 -9.51 -5.39
C GLY A 313 -4.87 -9.19 -6.80
N GLU A 314 -3.57 -9.09 -6.99
CA GLU A 314 -2.92 -8.70 -8.24
C GLU A 314 -2.02 -9.83 -8.79
N LYS A 315 -2.65 -10.93 -9.16
CA LYS A 315 -2.03 -11.88 -10.10
C LYS A 315 -3.02 -12.24 -11.20
#